data_3f3c2cd98e87beb57d53cae416fdd597
#
_entry.id   3f3c2cd98e87beb57d53cae416fdd597
#
_cell.length_a   1.000
_cell.length_b   1.000
_cell.length_c   1.000
_cell.angle_alpha   90.00
_cell.angle_beta   90.00
_cell.angle_gamma   90.00
#
_symmetry.space_group_name_H-M   'P 1'
#
loop_
_entity.id
_entity.type
_entity.pdbx_description
1 polymer ?
#
loop_
_entity_poly.entity_id
_entity_poly.type
_entity_poly.pdbx_seq_one_letter_code
_entity_poly.pdbx_strand_id
1 'polypeptide(L)'
;LKLSGQGMFECLWDGTTANDAQIRSDFLEVWANDYIRKGVDGIFFSPLERVENADAINEHICRKIGEAGIPIVLIDRDIVDFPHRSRYDLVCIDNYNAGFVMGQHLIDRGCDTIYFFYRPNSAYSVQQRVSGVSAAARRSGLEFHGSHIFCGSPDDAELVGSIPIRGRVGVVCANDSTAALLMSSFDEIGKVIGRDLLICGYDDMRYAQHLKYPLTSYRQPCEEIANVGVELMLRRVSNLNVIPITATLNGEILARESTHFTEK
;
A
#
# COMPACT_ATOMS: atom_id res chain seq x y z
N LEU A 1 -11.81 -19.36 0.39
CA LEU A 1 -13.23 -19.00 0.55
C LEU A 1 -14.09 -20.06 -0.12
N LYS A 2 -14.83 -20.85 0.66
CA LYS A 2 -15.89 -21.72 0.13
C LYS A 2 -17.15 -20.90 0.07
N LEU A 3 -17.47 -20.35 -1.09
CA LEU A 3 -18.81 -19.86 -1.35
C LEU A 3 -19.71 -21.09 -1.51
N SER A 4 -20.73 -21.19 -0.70
CA SER A 4 -21.70 -22.30 -0.60
C SER A 4 -22.06 -22.91 -1.95
N GLY A 5 -21.44 -24.03 -2.33
CA GLY A 5 -21.84 -24.90 -3.44
C GLY A 5 -21.44 -24.46 -4.86
N GLN A 6 -20.74 -23.34 -5.07
CA GLN A 6 -20.49 -22.78 -6.39
C GLN A 6 -19.05 -22.33 -6.65
N GLY A 7 -18.07 -23.12 -6.32
CA GLY A 7 -16.68 -22.85 -6.69
C GLY A 7 -15.73 -22.82 -5.51
N MET A 8 -14.45 -23.06 -5.76
CA MET A 8 -13.37 -22.98 -4.79
C MET A 8 -12.42 -21.85 -5.20
N PHE A 9 -12.43 -20.77 -4.41
CA PHE A 9 -11.53 -19.63 -4.60
C PHE A 9 -10.50 -19.62 -3.48
N GLU A 10 -9.27 -19.35 -3.82
CA GLU A 10 -8.16 -19.24 -2.88
C GLU A 10 -7.54 -17.85 -2.94
N CYS A 11 -7.08 -17.38 -1.80
CA CYS A 11 -6.35 -16.13 -1.70
C CYS A 11 -4.85 -16.45 -1.69
N LEU A 12 -4.16 -16.07 -2.74
CA LEU A 12 -2.72 -16.17 -2.83
C LEU A 12 -2.10 -14.90 -2.26
N TRP A 13 -1.68 -14.98 -1.03
CA TRP A 13 -1.00 -13.92 -0.32
C TRP A 13 0.26 -14.46 0.35
N ASP A 14 1.36 -13.76 0.13
CA ASP A 14 2.60 -14.02 0.82
C ASP A 14 2.52 -13.49 2.26
N GLY A 15 1.98 -14.28 3.17
CA GLY A 15 1.93 -13.97 4.60
C GLY A 15 3.26 -14.13 5.33
N THR A 16 4.37 -14.31 4.62
CA THR A 16 5.68 -14.48 5.26
C THR A 16 6.22 -13.13 5.75
N THR A 17 6.80 -13.13 6.93
CA THR A 17 7.59 -12.02 7.46
C THR A 17 9.04 -12.07 6.99
N ALA A 18 9.38 -13.05 6.14
CA ALA A 18 10.73 -13.23 5.62
C ALA A 18 11.13 -12.05 4.73
N ASN A 19 12.27 -11.45 5.02
CA ASN A 19 12.85 -10.39 4.18
C ASN A 19 13.61 -10.96 2.97
N ASP A 20 13.71 -12.29 2.85
CA ASP A 20 14.41 -12.97 1.77
C ASP A 20 13.49 -13.12 0.55
N ALA A 21 13.86 -12.42 -0.52
CA ALA A 21 13.14 -12.43 -1.80
C ALA A 21 13.03 -13.83 -2.40
N GLN A 22 14.05 -14.68 -2.23
CA GLN A 22 14.05 -16.05 -2.75
C GLN A 22 13.05 -16.91 -2.01
N ILE A 23 13.01 -16.84 -0.68
CA ILE A 23 12.06 -17.61 0.15
C ILE A 23 10.62 -17.22 -0.24
N ARG A 24 10.34 -15.93 -0.40
CA ARG A 24 9.00 -15.44 -0.78
C ARG A 24 8.61 -15.88 -2.19
N SER A 25 9.55 -15.84 -3.14
CA SER A 25 9.34 -16.34 -4.50
C SER A 25 9.06 -17.83 -4.52
N ASP A 26 9.85 -18.64 -3.77
CA ASP A 26 9.69 -20.09 -3.70
C ASP A 26 8.32 -20.48 -3.11
N PHE A 27 7.84 -19.77 -2.09
CA PHE A 27 6.50 -19.98 -1.55
C PHE A 27 5.40 -19.72 -2.57
N LEU A 28 5.47 -18.61 -3.32
CA LEU A 28 4.50 -18.31 -4.36
C LEU A 28 4.47 -19.40 -5.45
N GLU A 29 5.65 -19.87 -5.84
CA GLU A 29 5.78 -20.94 -6.83
C GLU A 29 5.16 -22.27 -6.35
N VAL A 30 5.42 -22.63 -5.10
CA VAL A 30 4.83 -23.84 -4.47
C VAL A 30 3.30 -23.71 -4.40
N TRP A 31 2.77 -22.57 -3.99
CA TRP A 31 1.33 -22.34 -3.88
C TRP A 31 0.66 -22.33 -5.25
N ALA A 32 1.25 -21.66 -6.24
CA ALA A 32 0.71 -21.64 -7.59
C ALA A 32 0.60 -23.08 -8.16
N ASN A 33 1.65 -23.90 -7.98
CA ASN A 33 1.64 -25.30 -8.39
C ASN A 33 0.56 -26.10 -7.67
N ASP A 34 0.39 -25.90 -6.36
CA ASP A 34 -0.61 -26.62 -5.56
C ASP A 34 -2.04 -26.26 -6.00
N TYR A 35 -2.33 -25.00 -6.23
CA TYR A 35 -3.65 -24.55 -6.67
C TYR A 35 -3.97 -25.00 -8.11
N ILE A 36 -2.99 -24.98 -9.02
CA ILE A 36 -3.14 -25.56 -10.37
C ILE A 36 -3.46 -27.04 -10.27
N ARG A 37 -2.74 -27.78 -9.43
CA ARG A 37 -2.97 -29.22 -9.23
C ARG A 37 -4.34 -29.52 -8.61
N LYS A 38 -4.82 -28.67 -7.71
CA LYS A 38 -6.15 -28.76 -7.08
C LYS A 38 -7.29 -28.40 -8.04
N GLY A 39 -7.01 -27.74 -9.17
CA GLY A 39 -8.01 -27.29 -10.13
C GLY A 39 -8.99 -26.31 -9.51
N VAL A 40 -8.47 -25.27 -8.83
CA VAL A 40 -9.31 -24.20 -8.26
C VAL A 40 -10.00 -23.42 -9.36
N ASP A 41 -11.20 -22.90 -9.09
CA ASP A 41 -12.01 -22.15 -10.07
C ASP A 41 -11.53 -20.70 -10.29
N GLY A 42 -10.69 -20.17 -9.39
CA GLY A 42 -10.11 -18.83 -9.51
C GLY A 42 -9.19 -18.48 -8.36
N ILE A 43 -8.34 -17.47 -8.57
CA ILE A 43 -7.34 -17.02 -7.59
C ILE A 43 -7.44 -15.52 -7.39
N PHE A 44 -7.56 -15.08 -6.14
CA PHE A 44 -7.28 -13.72 -5.72
C PHE A 44 -5.80 -13.59 -5.42
N PHE A 45 -5.13 -12.69 -6.13
CA PHE A 45 -3.70 -12.51 -5.98
C PHE A 45 -3.36 -11.09 -5.53
N SER A 46 -2.71 -10.98 -4.37
CA SER A 46 -2.06 -9.74 -3.93
C SER A 46 -0.59 -9.80 -4.35
N PRO A 47 -0.18 -9.00 -5.35
CA PRO A 47 1.17 -9.07 -5.90
C PRO A 47 2.26 -8.79 -4.87
N LEU A 48 3.37 -9.49 -5.03
CA LEU A 48 4.56 -9.35 -4.20
C LEU A 48 5.14 -7.94 -4.33
N GLU A 49 5.59 -7.38 -3.21
CA GLU A 49 6.32 -6.10 -3.15
C GLU A 49 7.49 -6.18 -2.18
N ARG A 50 8.35 -5.16 -2.17
CA ARG A 50 9.49 -5.00 -1.25
C ARG A 50 10.54 -6.10 -1.35
N VAL A 51 10.62 -6.73 -2.49
CA VAL A 51 11.70 -7.64 -2.88
C VAL A 51 12.25 -7.24 -4.24
N GLU A 52 13.51 -7.55 -4.49
CA GLU A 52 14.09 -7.38 -5.81
C GLU A 52 13.38 -8.25 -6.83
N ASN A 53 13.23 -7.74 -8.05
CA ASN A 53 12.55 -8.45 -9.14
C ASN A 53 11.09 -8.86 -8.86
N ALA A 54 10.40 -8.18 -7.94
CA ALA A 54 9.00 -8.47 -7.62
C ALA A 54 8.12 -8.52 -8.89
N ASP A 55 8.34 -7.60 -9.84
CA ASP A 55 7.57 -7.51 -11.08
C ASP A 55 7.72 -8.78 -11.93
N ALA A 56 8.95 -9.25 -12.13
CA ALA A 56 9.21 -10.46 -12.91
C ALA A 56 8.61 -11.71 -12.23
N ILE A 57 8.67 -11.78 -10.91
CA ILE A 57 8.07 -12.87 -10.12
C ILE A 57 6.55 -12.83 -10.26
N ASN A 58 5.93 -11.68 -10.06
CA ASN A 58 4.48 -11.49 -10.18
C ASN A 58 3.97 -11.85 -11.58
N GLU A 59 4.66 -11.36 -12.62
CA GLU A 59 4.32 -11.67 -14.01
C GLU A 59 4.44 -13.17 -14.30
N HIS A 60 5.52 -13.80 -13.84
CA HIS A 60 5.73 -15.25 -13.99
C HIS A 60 4.58 -16.06 -13.34
N ILE A 61 4.23 -15.75 -12.10
CA ILE A 61 3.16 -16.43 -11.35
C ILE A 61 1.80 -16.24 -12.05
N CYS A 62 1.47 -14.99 -12.42
CA CYS A 62 0.22 -14.70 -13.10
C CYS A 62 0.13 -15.40 -14.47
N ARG A 63 1.22 -15.43 -15.24
CA ARG A 63 1.28 -16.13 -16.52
C ARG A 63 1.07 -17.62 -16.34
N LYS A 64 1.77 -18.25 -15.39
CA LYS A 64 1.69 -19.67 -15.07
C LYS A 64 0.27 -20.12 -14.70
N ILE A 65 -0.40 -19.37 -13.83
CA ILE A 65 -1.79 -19.60 -13.42
C ILE A 65 -2.73 -19.43 -14.62
N GLY A 66 -2.52 -18.37 -15.42
CA GLY A 66 -3.34 -18.09 -16.61
C GLY A 66 -3.18 -19.17 -17.70
N GLU A 67 -1.98 -19.71 -17.91
CA GLU A 67 -1.73 -20.83 -18.85
C GLU A 67 -2.46 -22.12 -18.42
N ALA A 68 -2.71 -22.29 -17.13
CA ALA A 68 -3.54 -23.37 -16.60
C ALA A 68 -5.05 -23.11 -16.76
N GLY A 69 -5.46 -21.97 -17.35
CA GLY A 69 -6.86 -21.62 -17.56
C GLY A 69 -7.58 -21.12 -16.29
N ILE A 70 -6.85 -20.82 -15.23
CA ILE A 70 -7.42 -20.36 -13.96
C ILE A 70 -7.50 -18.82 -13.99
N PRO A 71 -8.71 -18.24 -13.79
CA PRO A 71 -8.89 -16.79 -13.71
C PRO A 71 -8.21 -16.18 -12.48
N ILE A 72 -7.70 -14.96 -12.67
CA ILE A 72 -7.04 -14.17 -11.62
C ILE A 72 -7.74 -12.83 -11.47
N VAL A 73 -7.97 -12.44 -10.22
CA VAL A 73 -8.32 -11.07 -9.83
C VAL A 73 -7.22 -10.55 -8.90
N LEU A 74 -6.59 -9.46 -9.31
CA LEU A 74 -5.57 -8.78 -8.50
C LEU A 74 -6.24 -7.99 -7.38
N ILE A 75 -5.65 -8.02 -6.20
CA ILE A 75 -6.10 -7.28 -5.02
C ILE A 75 -5.01 -6.30 -4.59
N ASP A 76 -5.42 -5.09 -4.23
CA ASP A 76 -4.60 -4.01 -3.68
C ASP A 76 -3.69 -3.31 -4.72
N ARG A 77 -3.01 -4.06 -5.60
CA ARG A 77 -2.04 -3.49 -6.55
C ARG A 77 -1.96 -4.24 -7.87
N ASP A 78 -1.54 -3.54 -8.92
CA ASP A 78 -1.23 -4.14 -10.21
C ASP A 78 0.18 -4.76 -10.21
N ILE A 79 0.46 -5.62 -11.19
CA ILE A 79 1.78 -6.23 -11.45
C ILE A 79 2.63 -5.41 -12.43
N VAL A 80 2.11 -4.31 -12.94
CA VAL A 80 2.80 -3.41 -13.87
C VAL A 80 2.85 -2.00 -13.30
N ASP A 81 3.83 -1.22 -13.75
CA ASP A 81 4.04 0.15 -13.32
C ASP A 81 2.94 1.11 -13.80
N PHE A 82 2.58 2.04 -12.93
CA PHE A 82 1.67 3.12 -13.28
C PHE A 82 2.33 4.06 -14.33
N PRO A 83 1.63 4.51 -15.39
CA PRO A 83 0.17 4.43 -15.60
C PRO A 83 -0.32 3.20 -16.37
N HIS A 84 0.55 2.25 -16.68
CA HIS A 84 0.14 1.05 -17.38
C HIS A 84 -0.87 0.22 -16.57
N ARG A 85 -1.57 -0.67 -17.25
CA ARG A 85 -2.50 -1.63 -16.65
C ARG A 85 -2.23 -3.02 -17.19
N SER A 86 -2.25 -4.00 -16.31
CA SER A 86 -2.17 -5.39 -16.71
C SER A 86 -3.47 -5.87 -17.36
N ARG A 87 -3.43 -7.09 -17.87
CA ARG A 87 -4.60 -7.75 -18.46
C ARG A 87 -5.53 -8.42 -17.44
N TYR A 88 -5.32 -8.19 -16.17
CA TYR A 88 -6.09 -8.79 -15.08
C TYR A 88 -7.10 -7.81 -14.52
N ASP A 89 -8.21 -8.33 -13.96
CA ASP A 89 -9.09 -7.52 -13.13
C ASP A 89 -8.33 -7.12 -11.86
N LEU A 90 -8.55 -5.88 -11.41
CA LEU A 90 -7.90 -5.32 -10.23
C LEU A 90 -8.95 -4.66 -9.34
N VAL A 91 -8.90 -4.94 -8.04
CA VAL A 91 -9.62 -4.17 -7.02
C VAL A 91 -8.64 -3.57 -6.04
N CYS A 92 -8.66 -2.26 -5.89
CA CYS A 92 -7.75 -1.53 -5.01
C CYS A 92 -8.41 -0.25 -4.49
N ILE A 93 -7.71 0.48 -3.63
CA ILE A 93 -8.10 1.87 -3.32
C ILE A 93 -7.68 2.82 -4.45
N ASP A 94 -8.35 3.98 -4.55
CA ASP A 94 -7.83 5.10 -5.33
C ASP A 94 -6.59 5.68 -4.61
N ASN A 95 -5.42 5.15 -4.95
CA ASN A 95 -4.15 5.52 -4.31
C ASN A 95 -3.77 6.98 -4.57
N TYR A 96 -4.15 7.56 -5.72
CA TYR A 96 -3.92 8.98 -5.97
C TYR A 96 -4.77 9.84 -5.05
N ASN A 97 -6.07 9.56 -4.96
CA ASN A 97 -6.97 10.26 -4.04
C ASN A 97 -6.55 10.07 -2.58
N ALA A 98 -6.17 8.84 -2.19
CA ALA A 98 -5.67 8.54 -0.84
C ALA A 98 -4.43 9.40 -0.51
N GLY A 99 -3.49 9.52 -1.45
CA GLY A 99 -2.34 10.42 -1.29
C GLY A 99 -2.73 11.87 -1.16
N PHE A 100 -3.66 12.32 -2.01
CA PHE A 100 -4.15 13.70 -1.98
C PHE A 100 -4.79 14.05 -0.64
N VAL A 101 -5.74 13.25 -0.16
CA VAL A 101 -6.45 13.55 1.10
C VAL A 101 -5.55 13.46 2.33
N MET A 102 -4.55 12.58 2.33
CA MET A 102 -3.57 12.50 3.42
C MET A 102 -2.62 13.70 3.44
N GLY A 103 -2.13 14.12 2.27
CA GLY A 103 -1.34 15.36 2.16
C GLY A 103 -2.15 16.60 2.58
N GLN A 104 -3.39 16.70 2.11
CA GLN A 104 -4.31 17.78 2.48
C GLN A 104 -4.60 17.79 3.98
N HIS A 105 -4.79 16.60 4.58
CA HIS A 105 -4.99 16.47 6.03
C HIS A 105 -3.84 17.10 6.83
N LEU A 106 -2.58 16.84 6.48
CA LEU A 106 -1.43 17.44 7.16
C LEU A 106 -1.37 18.95 6.95
N ILE A 107 -1.70 19.41 5.76
CA ILE A 107 -1.77 20.86 5.44
C ILE A 107 -2.86 21.54 6.28
N ASP A 108 -4.05 20.95 6.39
CA ASP A 108 -5.16 21.45 7.21
C ASP A 108 -4.82 21.44 8.71
N ARG A 109 -3.88 20.57 9.14
CA ARG A 109 -3.30 20.59 10.50
C ARG A 109 -2.22 21.68 10.68
N GLY A 110 -1.96 22.47 9.66
CA GLY A 110 -1.06 23.60 9.69
C GLY A 110 0.40 23.28 9.34
N CYS A 111 0.66 22.14 8.71
CA CYS A 111 1.99 21.87 8.17
C CYS A 111 2.26 22.79 6.98
N ASP A 112 3.44 23.41 6.98
CA ASP A 112 3.96 24.25 5.92
C ASP A 112 4.96 23.53 5.02
N THR A 113 5.41 22.37 5.45
CA THR A 113 6.33 21.48 4.72
C THR A 113 5.82 20.05 4.82
N ILE A 114 5.69 19.36 3.68
CA ILE A 114 5.26 17.96 3.62
C ILE A 114 6.37 17.13 3.03
N TYR A 115 6.68 16.02 3.69
CA TYR A 115 7.55 14.96 3.18
C TYR A 115 6.77 13.69 2.93
N PHE A 116 7.29 12.85 2.03
CA PHE A 116 6.80 11.49 1.81
C PHE A 116 7.93 10.49 2.08
N PHE A 117 7.65 9.45 2.88
CA PHE A 117 8.63 8.42 3.21
C PHE A 117 8.14 7.04 2.78
N TYR A 118 8.96 6.29 2.05
CA TYR A 118 8.68 4.93 1.63
C TYR A 118 9.93 4.07 1.61
N ARG A 119 9.75 2.73 1.58
CA ARG A 119 10.86 1.78 1.53
C ARG A 119 11.20 1.42 0.09
N PRO A 120 12.46 0.98 -0.17
CA PRO A 120 12.85 0.45 -1.48
C PRO A 120 11.94 -0.69 -1.94
N ASN A 121 11.81 -0.85 -3.24
CA ASN A 121 10.99 -1.88 -3.88
C ASN A 121 9.51 -1.88 -3.44
N SER A 122 8.99 -0.73 -2.99
CA SER A 122 7.57 -0.55 -2.74
C SER A 122 6.77 -0.63 -4.03
N ALA A 123 5.53 -1.09 -3.92
CA ALA A 123 4.62 -1.22 -5.06
C ALA A 123 4.36 0.12 -5.77
N TYR A 124 3.99 0.05 -7.05
CA TYR A 124 3.66 1.23 -7.86
C TYR A 124 2.47 2.04 -7.33
N SER A 125 1.59 1.44 -6.52
CA SER A 125 0.54 2.15 -5.79
C SER A 125 1.10 3.26 -4.88
N VAL A 126 2.32 3.09 -4.35
CA VAL A 126 3.01 4.13 -3.55
C VAL A 126 3.37 5.35 -4.39
N GLN A 127 3.76 5.17 -5.66
CA GLN A 127 4.02 6.30 -6.57
C GLN A 127 2.74 7.12 -6.85
N GLN A 128 1.58 6.46 -6.91
CA GLN A 128 0.29 7.16 -7.03
C GLN A 128 0.00 7.97 -5.75
N ARG A 129 0.28 7.43 -4.55
CA ARG A 129 0.16 8.17 -3.28
C ARG A 129 1.06 9.40 -3.27
N VAL A 130 2.33 9.24 -3.68
CA VAL A 130 3.27 10.38 -3.83
C VAL A 130 2.71 11.44 -4.77
N SER A 131 2.17 11.03 -5.92
CA SER A 131 1.57 11.96 -6.89
C SER A 131 0.37 12.70 -6.31
N GLY A 132 -0.45 12.02 -5.51
CA GLY A 132 -1.57 12.61 -4.78
C GLY A 132 -1.12 13.66 -3.75
N VAL A 133 -0.11 13.34 -2.92
CA VAL A 133 0.49 14.30 -1.97
C VAL A 133 1.06 15.51 -2.69
N SER A 134 1.77 15.30 -3.80
CA SER A 134 2.27 16.39 -4.65
C SER A 134 1.16 17.31 -5.15
N ALA A 135 0.02 16.74 -5.55
CA ALA A 135 -1.13 17.51 -5.99
C ALA A 135 -1.76 18.34 -4.85
N ALA A 136 -1.87 17.78 -3.63
CA ALA A 136 -2.35 18.51 -2.46
C ALA A 136 -1.43 19.67 -2.10
N ALA A 137 -0.11 19.44 -2.03
CA ALA A 137 0.88 20.47 -1.75
C ALA A 137 0.79 21.62 -2.78
N ARG A 138 0.83 21.30 -4.08
CA ARG A 138 0.72 22.29 -5.15
C ARG A 138 -0.58 23.10 -5.08
N ARG A 139 -1.72 22.45 -4.81
CA ARG A 139 -3.01 23.13 -4.66
C ARG A 139 -3.00 24.13 -3.51
N SER A 140 -2.25 23.85 -2.46
CA SER A 140 -2.11 24.70 -1.27
C SER A 140 -0.94 25.69 -1.37
N GLY A 141 -0.27 25.77 -2.51
CA GLY A 141 0.87 26.68 -2.73
C GLY A 141 2.16 26.26 -2.03
N LEU A 142 2.26 24.99 -1.60
CA LEU A 142 3.46 24.44 -0.99
C LEU A 142 4.37 23.80 -2.05
N GLU A 143 5.67 23.88 -1.82
CA GLU A 143 6.66 23.14 -2.63
C GLU A 143 6.62 21.65 -2.31
N PHE A 144 6.65 20.84 -3.37
CA PHE A 144 6.83 19.40 -3.25
C PHE A 144 7.53 18.87 -4.50
N HIS A 145 8.77 18.42 -4.35
CA HIS A 145 9.64 17.89 -5.42
C HIS A 145 10.54 16.80 -4.88
N GLY A 146 11.49 16.31 -5.64
CA GLY A 146 12.31 15.13 -5.31
C GLY A 146 12.98 15.17 -3.92
N SER A 147 13.39 16.37 -3.44
CA SER A 147 13.99 16.50 -2.11
C SER A 147 12.98 16.39 -0.94
N HIS A 148 11.69 16.31 -1.24
CA HIS A 148 10.63 16.05 -0.25
C HIS A 148 10.25 14.57 -0.19
N ILE A 149 10.93 13.72 -0.96
CA ILE A 149 10.63 12.28 -1.07
C ILE A 149 11.84 11.51 -0.56
N PHE A 150 11.65 10.74 0.51
CA PHE A 150 12.67 9.91 1.12
C PHE A 150 12.38 8.44 0.84
N CYS A 151 13.39 7.74 0.30
CA CYS A 151 13.33 6.31 0.03
C CYS A 151 14.46 5.60 0.76
N GLY A 152 14.13 4.71 1.69
CA GLY A 152 15.12 3.96 2.44
C GLY A 152 14.53 3.20 3.61
N SER A 153 15.40 2.65 4.46
CA SER A 153 14.97 1.99 5.69
C SER A 153 14.54 3.02 6.73
N PRO A 154 13.36 2.87 7.35
CA PRO A 154 12.90 3.82 8.37
C PRO A 154 13.69 3.73 9.70
N ASP A 155 14.54 2.73 9.86
CA ASP A 155 15.49 2.53 10.98
C ASP A 155 16.94 2.95 10.63
N ASP A 156 17.17 3.51 9.44
CA ASP A 156 18.43 4.12 9.07
C ASP A 156 18.55 5.52 9.72
N ALA A 157 19.35 5.59 10.80
CA ALA A 157 19.51 6.81 11.59
C ALA A 157 20.11 7.98 10.80
N GLU A 158 20.99 7.72 9.81
CA GLU A 158 21.57 8.75 8.96
C GLU A 158 20.50 9.33 8.02
N LEU A 159 19.75 8.47 7.35
CA LEU A 159 18.65 8.88 6.48
C LEU A 159 17.59 9.65 7.27
N VAL A 160 17.14 9.13 8.42
CA VAL A 160 16.12 9.78 9.26
C VAL A 160 16.62 11.11 9.80
N GLY A 161 17.89 11.17 10.25
CA GLY A 161 18.52 12.41 10.70
C GLY A 161 18.70 13.47 9.61
N SER A 162 18.70 13.05 8.34
CA SER A 162 18.79 13.97 7.18
C SER A 162 17.48 14.66 6.84
N ILE A 163 16.33 14.18 7.35
CA ILE A 163 15.01 14.80 7.11
C ILE A 163 14.95 16.16 7.80
N PRO A 164 14.81 17.28 7.07
CA PRO A 164 14.87 18.60 7.67
C PRO A 164 13.58 18.89 8.48
N ILE A 165 13.70 18.96 9.80
CA ILE A 165 12.57 19.32 10.68
C ILE A 165 12.69 20.80 11.05
N ARG A 166 12.12 21.67 10.20
CA ARG A 166 12.08 23.14 10.37
C ARG A 166 10.68 23.63 10.12
N GLY A 167 10.14 24.44 11.02
CA GLY A 167 8.74 24.91 10.91
C GLY A 167 7.75 23.82 11.31
N ARG A 168 6.61 23.77 10.66
CA ARG A 168 5.54 22.78 10.89
C ARG A 168 5.60 21.69 9.82
N VAL A 169 6.31 20.63 10.13
CA VAL A 169 6.57 19.52 9.22
C VAL A 169 5.52 18.45 9.34
N GLY A 170 5.05 17.91 8.23
CA GLY A 170 4.25 16.70 8.13
C GLY A 170 4.95 15.63 7.30
N VAL A 171 4.90 14.37 7.75
CA VAL A 171 5.44 13.23 7.02
C VAL A 171 4.33 12.24 6.68
N VAL A 172 4.09 12.02 5.40
CA VAL A 172 3.23 10.95 4.91
C VAL A 172 4.08 9.72 4.67
N CYS A 173 3.81 8.63 5.38
CA CYS A 173 4.47 7.35 5.18
C CYS A 173 3.67 6.46 4.22
N ALA A 174 4.36 5.63 3.45
CA ALA A 174 3.70 4.73 2.48
C ALA A 174 2.69 3.77 3.12
N ASN A 175 2.91 3.36 4.36
CA ASN A 175 2.01 2.52 5.16
C ASN A 175 2.27 2.65 6.66
N ASP A 176 1.41 2.05 7.49
CA ASP A 176 1.51 2.11 8.95
C ASP A 176 2.78 1.46 9.50
N SER A 177 3.27 0.39 8.86
CA SER A 177 4.48 -0.27 9.33
C SER A 177 5.73 0.61 9.12
N THR A 178 5.78 1.35 8.04
CA THR A 178 6.83 2.34 7.78
C THR A 178 6.71 3.51 8.75
N ALA A 179 5.49 4.00 9.00
CA ALA A 179 5.24 5.09 9.95
C ALA A 179 5.65 4.71 11.36
N ALA A 180 5.28 3.53 11.85
CA ALA A 180 5.60 3.06 13.20
C ALA A 180 7.10 2.98 13.45
N LEU A 181 7.88 2.44 12.50
CA LEU A 181 9.33 2.38 12.60
C LEU A 181 9.96 3.77 12.53
N LEU A 182 9.50 4.62 11.61
CA LEU A 182 10.00 5.98 11.47
C LEU A 182 9.72 6.81 12.73
N MET A 183 8.57 6.61 13.41
CA MET A 183 8.26 7.24 14.69
C MET A 183 9.27 6.82 15.78
N SER A 184 9.63 5.52 15.83
CA SER A 184 10.65 5.04 16.77
C SER A 184 12.00 5.71 16.52
N SER A 185 12.43 5.77 15.26
CA SER A 185 13.70 6.39 14.89
C SER A 185 13.72 7.90 15.15
N PHE A 186 12.61 8.60 14.97
CA PHE A 186 12.49 10.00 15.39
C PHE A 186 12.60 10.17 16.90
N ASP A 187 11.99 9.28 17.70
CA ASP A 187 12.14 9.28 19.17
C ASP A 187 13.62 9.08 19.59
N GLU A 188 14.34 8.16 18.93
CA GLU A 188 15.76 7.87 19.23
C GLU A 188 16.66 9.07 18.98
N ILE A 189 16.35 9.90 17.97
CA ILE A 189 17.09 11.15 17.70
C ILE A 189 16.50 12.37 18.43
N GLY A 190 15.62 12.14 19.42
CA GLY A 190 15.08 13.17 20.30
C GLY A 190 13.98 14.05 19.67
N LYS A 191 13.38 13.64 18.55
CA LYS A 191 12.24 14.30 17.94
C LYS A 191 10.93 13.76 18.52
N VAL A 192 9.99 14.64 18.80
CA VAL A 192 8.71 14.31 19.42
C VAL A 192 7.57 14.52 18.41
N ILE A 193 6.83 13.46 18.13
CA ILE A 193 5.65 13.51 17.27
C ILE A 193 4.58 14.37 17.97
N GLY A 194 3.91 15.23 17.20
CA GLY A 194 2.94 16.19 17.73
C GLY A 194 3.55 17.50 18.24
N ARG A 195 4.88 17.54 18.45
CA ARG A 195 5.59 18.77 18.83
C ARG A 195 6.50 19.29 17.71
N ASP A 196 7.38 18.41 17.21
CA ASP A 196 8.41 18.77 16.22
C ASP A 196 7.93 18.48 14.79
N LEU A 197 7.11 17.44 14.62
CA LEU A 197 6.53 17.04 13.34
C LEU A 197 5.23 16.27 13.54
N LEU A 198 4.43 16.18 12.48
CA LEU A 198 3.28 15.28 12.38
C LEU A 198 3.62 14.10 11.46
N ILE A 199 2.97 12.95 11.70
CA ILE A 199 3.18 11.74 10.89
C ILE A 199 1.87 11.01 10.65
N CYS A 200 1.68 10.46 9.46
CA CYS A 200 0.52 9.64 9.14
C CYS A 200 0.90 8.46 8.23
N GLY A 201 0.05 7.43 8.21
CA GLY A 201 0.26 6.20 7.47
C GLY A 201 -0.98 5.75 6.71
N TYR A 202 -0.96 4.50 6.24
CA TYR A 202 -2.06 3.82 5.54
C TYR A 202 -2.23 2.42 6.11
N ASP A 203 -3.42 1.84 5.92
CA ASP A 203 -3.89 0.48 6.20
C ASP A 203 -4.69 0.34 7.48
N ASP A 204 -4.63 1.28 8.41
CA ASP A 204 -5.27 1.24 9.72
C ASP A 204 -5.05 -0.10 10.45
N MET A 205 -3.78 -0.48 10.52
CA MET A 205 -3.39 -1.71 11.20
C MET A 205 -3.78 -1.65 12.68
N ARG A 206 -4.19 -2.79 13.26
CA ARG A 206 -4.68 -2.89 14.65
C ARG A 206 -3.74 -2.27 15.68
N TYR A 207 -2.44 -2.31 15.47
CA TYR A 207 -1.46 -1.72 16.38
C TYR A 207 -1.38 -0.19 16.25
N ALA A 208 -1.83 0.41 15.15
CA ALA A 208 -1.69 1.85 14.89
C ALA A 208 -2.29 2.73 16.01
N GLN A 209 -3.40 2.30 16.60
CA GLN A 209 -4.05 2.99 17.73
C GLN A 209 -3.34 2.80 19.06
N HIS A 210 -2.42 1.84 19.16
CA HIS A 210 -1.71 1.47 20.40
C HIS A 210 -0.23 1.90 20.41
N LEU A 211 0.23 2.59 19.35
CA LEU A 211 1.55 3.17 19.32
C LEU A 211 1.68 4.26 20.41
N LYS A 212 2.92 4.59 20.78
CA LYS A 212 3.23 5.68 21.73
C LYS A 212 2.51 6.98 21.38
N TYR A 213 2.41 7.28 20.08
CA TYR A 213 1.58 8.31 19.49
C TYR A 213 0.57 7.62 18.59
N PRO A 214 -0.71 7.46 18.99
CA PRO A 214 -1.72 6.83 18.14
C PRO A 214 -1.70 7.38 16.72
N LEU A 215 -1.46 6.49 15.74
CA LEU A 215 -1.16 6.86 14.37
C LEU A 215 -2.42 7.19 13.58
N THR A 216 -2.46 8.39 13.02
CA THR A 216 -3.41 8.76 11.98
C THR A 216 -3.14 7.92 10.74
N SER A 217 -4.15 7.22 10.26
CA SER A 217 -4.02 6.29 9.14
C SER A 217 -5.19 6.40 8.17
N TYR A 218 -4.91 6.14 6.89
CA TYR A 218 -5.95 5.97 5.88
C TYR A 218 -6.44 4.54 5.91
N ARG A 219 -7.70 4.33 6.34
CA ARG A 219 -8.34 3.02 6.39
C ARG A 219 -8.81 2.62 5.00
N GLN A 220 -8.38 1.44 4.56
CA GLN A 220 -8.88 0.82 3.35
C GLN A 220 -10.23 0.13 3.63
N PRO A 221 -11.22 0.20 2.70
CA PRO A 221 -12.50 -0.49 2.84
C PRO A 221 -12.35 -1.97 2.48
N CYS A 222 -11.65 -2.76 3.31
CA CYS A 222 -11.26 -4.14 3.00
C CYS A 222 -12.45 -5.06 2.71
N GLU A 223 -13.58 -4.85 3.39
CA GLU A 223 -14.81 -5.63 3.18
C GLU A 223 -15.37 -5.36 1.77
N GLU A 224 -15.44 -4.10 1.36
CA GLU A 224 -15.92 -3.73 0.02
C GLU A 224 -14.93 -4.16 -1.09
N ILE A 225 -13.61 -4.09 -0.82
CA ILE A 225 -12.60 -4.64 -1.72
C ILE A 225 -12.83 -6.14 -1.94
N ALA A 226 -13.12 -6.88 -0.88
CA ALA A 226 -13.41 -8.30 -0.97
C ALA A 226 -14.71 -8.58 -1.74
N ASN A 227 -15.78 -7.82 -1.47
CA ASN A 227 -17.07 -7.96 -2.15
C ASN A 227 -16.95 -7.73 -3.66
N VAL A 228 -16.36 -6.60 -4.06
CA VAL A 228 -16.12 -6.26 -5.47
C VAL A 228 -15.17 -7.29 -6.12
N GLY A 229 -14.15 -7.75 -5.39
CA GLY A 229 -13.26 -8.80 -5.87
C GLY A 229 -14.02 -10.08 -6.22
N VAL A 230 -14.95 -10.51 -5.37
CA VAL A 230 -15.81 -11.69 -5.62
C VAL A 230 -16.70 -11.48 -6.85
N GLU A 231 -17.32 -10.32 -7.01
CA GLU A 231 -18.15 -10.00 -8.19
C GLU A 231 -17.33 -10.09 -9.48
N LEU A 232 -16.11 -9.52 -9.51
CA LEU A 232 -15.21 -9.59 -10.65
C LEU A 232 -14.78 -11.04 -10.93
N MET A 233 -14.50 -11.83 -9.89
CA MET A 233 -14.13 -13.23 -10.03
C MET A 233 -15.29 -14.04 -10.63
N LEU A 234 -16.50 -13.89 -10.14
CA LEU A 234 -17.67 -14.60 -10.68
C LEU A 234 -17.93 -14.23 -12.15
N ARG A 235 -17.76 -12.94 -12.50
CA ARG A 235 -17.83 -12.47 -13.89
C ARG A 235 -16.75 -13.15 -14.75
N ARG A 236 -15.54 -13.27 -14.25
CA ARG A 236 -14.40 -13.86 -14.97
C ARG A 236 -14.54 -15.36 -15.13
N VAL A 237 -15.01 -16.08 -14.12
CA VAL A 237 -15.28 -17.52 -14.18
C VAL A 237 -16.35 -17.84 -15.21
N SER A 238 -17.38 -17.02 -15.32
CA SER A 238 -18.46 -17.22 -16.32
C SER A 238 -18.01 -16.92 -17.75
N ASN A 239 -17.01 -16.07 -17.96
CA ASN A 239 -16.42 -15.78 -19.28
C ASN A 239 -14.99 -15.24 -19.14
N LEU A 240 -14.01 -16.06 -19.45
CA LEU A 240 -12.57 -15.69 -19.37
C LEU A 240 -12.18 -14.54 -20.31
N ASN A 241 -12.94 -14.31 -21.41
CA ASN A 241 -12.59 -13.33 -22.43
C ASN A 241 -13.22 -11.95 -22.22
N VAL A 242 -13.82 -11.69 -21.06
CA VAL A 242 -14.36 -10.35 -20.76
C VAL A 242 -13.21 -9.34 -20.61
N ILE A 243 -13.51 -8.09 -20.96
CA ILE A 243 -12.53 -6.98 -20.79
C ILE A 243 -12.18 -6.83 -19.32
N PRO A 244 -10.89 -6.71 -18.95
CA PRO A 244 -10.48 -6.46 -17.57
C PRO A 244 -11.06 -5.17 -17.01
N ILE A 245 -11.39 -5.19 -15.73
CA ILE A 245 -11.91 -4.03 -14.98
C ILE A 245 -10.91 -3.68 -13.88
N THR A 246 -10.58 -2.40 -13.76
CA THR A 246 -9.95 -1.85 -12.55
C THR A 246 -11.03 -1.13 -11.75
N ALA A 247 -11.36 -1.67 -10.58
CA ALA A 247 -12.26 -1.05 -9.62
C ALA A 247 -11.44 -0.36 -8.52
N THR A 248 -11.66 0.94 -8.33
CA THR A 248 -11.01 1.72 -7.29
C THR A 248 -12.03 2.19 -6.26
N LEU A 249 -11.70 2.01 -4.99
CA LEU A 249 -12.56 2.32 -3.86
C LEU A 249 -11.94 3.44 -3.02
N ASN A 250 -12.78 4.25 -2.41
CA ASN A 250 -12.31 5.26 -1.47
C ASN A 250 -12.35 4.71 -0.05
N GLY A 251 -11.29 4.97 0.70
CA GLY A 251 -11.24 4.76 2.15
C GLY A 251 -11.51 6.06 2.92
N GLU A 252 -11.15 6.06 4.17
CA GLU A 252 -11.34 7.19 5.09
C GLU A 252 -10.09 7.46 5.94
N ILE A 253 -9.92 8.72 6.36
CA ILE A 253 -8.87 9.09 7.31
C ILE A 253 -9.37 8.88 8.72
N LEU A 254 -8.65 8.09 9.50
CA LEU A 254 -8.82 8.00 10.94
C LEU A 254 -7.79 8.88 11.63
N ALA A 255 -8.20 10.10 11.92
CA ALA A 255 -7.36 11.07 12.58
C ALA A 255 -7.11 10.67 14.04
N ARG A 256 -5.83 10.64 14.45
CA ARG A 256 -5.37 10.32 15.80
C ARG A 256 -4.29 11.30 16.25
N GLU A 257 -3.66 11.05 17.40
CA GLU A 257 -2.72 11.98 18.04
C GLU A 257 -1.50 12.32 17.19
N SER A 258 -1.03 11.42 16.34
CA SER A 258 0.18 11.64 15.52
C SER A 258 0.06 12.79 14.51
N THR A 259 -1.16 13.32 14.29
CA THR A 259 -1.41 14.49 13.46
C THR A 259 -2.06 15.65 14.21
N HIS A 260 -1.84 15.75 15.51
CA HIS A 260 -2.21 16.90 16.32
C HIS A 260 -0.95 17.58 16.86
N PHE A 261 -0.77 18.88 16.56
CA PHE A 261 0.23 19.66 17.26
C PHE A 261 -0.23 19.90 18.68
N THR A 262 0.60 19.50 19.64
CA THR A 262 0.42 19.89 21.05
C THR A 262 0.83 21.36 21.19
N GLU A 263 -0.02 22.17 21.82
CA GLU A 263 0.34 23.54 22.18
C GLU A 263 1.57 23.52 23.10
N LYS A 264 2.49 24.48 22.89
CA LYS A 264 3.72 24.64 23.70
C LYS A 264 3.40 25.14 25.09
#